data_5d3efce5ee4fa8931860240a8f9dc1e4
#
_entry.id   5d3efce5ee4fa8931860240a8f9dc1e4
#
_cell.length_a   1.000
_cell.length_b   1.000
_cell.length_c   1.000
_cell.angle_alpha   90.00
_cell.angle_beta   90.00
_cell.angle_gamma   90.00
#
_symmetry.space_group_name_H-M   'P 1'
#
loop_
_entity.id
_entity.type
_entity.pdbx_description
1 polymer ?
#
loop_
_entity_poly.entity_id
_entity_poly.type
_entity_poly.pdbx_seq_one_letter_code
_entity_poly.pdbx_strand_id
1 'polypeptide(L)'
;MAGVHRVKLTDVAREAGVHPGTASRALNPATLSRVSPETARRVLKVAQRLGYVPNTLARGLRTSKSFVVAMLVPDITNALFPPMVRGAEKVLSAAGYTLVLTDTDNDSDTERRQVEQLRARGTDGFIIATARWKDPLLEEIADHGVPAVLVNRNIGSRRLPYVGADERTGIQLAVEHLAELGHRRMVHLGGPSDTSTGRDRASAFRQALDALALPTGPGSVQVCTSYSEAAGVEATRRLLKSGQDMTAIVCGNDLIALGALSVLAEAGISCPEQMSVVGFNNMAMVERLTPPLTTVRLPLHQIGELSARLLLAEIEGGPQNAGAVQSLLAVQLAVRGTTAPPFAGSGRSQEPAADAS
;
A
#
# COMPACT_ATOMS: atom_id res chain seq x y z
N MET A 1 43.61 -10.07 -16.01
CA MET A 1 42.26 -9.53 -16.27
C MET A 1 42.42 -8.10 -16.77
N ALA A 2 42.15 -7.82 -18.04
CA ALA A 2 42.22 -6.46 -18.58
C ALA A 2 41.06 -5.63 -17.95
N GLY A 3 41.41 -4.59 -17.19
CA GLY A 3 40.44 -3.67 -16.61
C GLY A 3 39.59 -3.03 -17.69
N VAL A 4 38.28 -3.19 -17.62
CA VAL A 4 37.33 -2.47 -18.48
C VAL A 4 37.57 -0.99 -18.32
N HIS A 5 38.17 -0.35 -19.31
CA HIS A 5 38.45 1.09 -19.29
C HIS A 5 37.15 1.83 -19.40
N ARG A 6 36.61 2.27 -18.26
CA ARG A 6 35.34 3.00 -18.18
C ARG A 6 35.54 4.39 -18.78
N VAL A 7 34.88 4.69 -19.90
CA VAL A 7 34.91 6.00 -20.55
C VAL A 7 34.56 7.10 -19.55
N LYS A 8 35.35 8.17 -19.49
CA LYS A 8 35.15 9.30 -18.58
C LYS A 8 34.48 10.47 -19.30
N LEU A 9 33.88 11.37 -18.54
CA LEU A 9 33.29 12.61 -19.06
C LEU A 9 34.34 13.45 -19.83
N THR A 10 35.58 13.44 -19.38
CA THR A 10 36.72 14.12 -20.05
C THR A 10 36.99 13.57 -21.43
N ASP A 11 36.77 12.27 -21.69
CA ASP A 11 36.96 11.66 -23.00
C ASP A 11 35.86 12.12 -23.95
N VAL A 12 34.60 12.18 -23.47
CA VAL A 12 33.48 12.72 -24.25
C VAL A 12 33.71 14.21 -24.56
N ALA A 13 34.17 14.99 -23.60
CA ALA A 13 34.42 16.42 -23.78
C ALA A 13 35.50 16.66 -24.83
N ARG A 14 36.64 15.93 -24.75
CA ARG A 14 37.74 15.99 -25.69
C ARG A 14 37.28 15.64 -27.10
N GLU A 15 36.59 14.53 -27.28
CA GLU A 15 36.11 14.05 -28.57
C GLU A 15 35.02 14.94 -29.18
N ALA A 16 34.19 15.59 -28.32
CA ALA A 16 33.18 16.55 -28.78
C ALA A 16 33.73 17.97 -28.97
N GLY A 17 35.02 18.21 -28.69
CA GLY A 17 35.64 19.55 -28.82
C GLY A 17 35.02 20.60 -27.87
N VAL A 18 34.70 20.23 -26.63
CA VAL A 18 34.11 21.13 -25.65
C VAL A 18 34.78 21.04 -24.28
N HIS A 19 34.62 22.07 -23.45
CA HIS A 19 35.04 21.98 -22.05
C HIS A 19 34.25 20.91 -21.29
N PRO A 20 34.85 20.17 -20.34
CA PRO A 20 34.14 19.15 -19.54
C PRO A 20 32.86 19.64 -18.86
N GLY A 21 32.84 20.89 -18.39
CA GLY A 21 31.66 21.53 -17.84
C GLY A 21 30.52 21.72 -18.85
N THR A 22 30.84 21.93 -20.14
CA THR A 22 29.86 22.03 -21.22
C THR A 22 29.32 20.64 -21.58
N ALA A 23 30.19 19.63 -21.65
CA ALA A 23 29.79 18.25 -21.84
C ALA A 23 28.86 17.78 -20.71
N SER A 24 29.20 18.08 -19.44
CA SER A 24 28.35 17.77 -18.29
C SER A 24 26.96 18.40 -18.37
N ARG A 25 26.88 19.67 -18.79
CA ARG A 25 25.60 20.38 -18.96
C ARG A 25 24.77 19.82 -20.11
N ALA A 26 25.40 19.47 -21.22
CA ALA A 26 24.74 18.88 -22.39
C ALA A 26 24.17 17.47 -22.12
N LEU A 27 24.78 16.71 -21.20
CA LEU A 27 24.36 15.38 -20.81
C LEU A 27 23.37 15.35 -19.64
N ASN A 28 23.05 16.50 -19.07
CA ASN A 28 22.10 16.62 -17.95
C ASN A 28 20.81 17.32 -18.41
N PRO A 29 19.65 16.63 -18.42
CA PRO A 29 18.36 17.21 -18.83
C PRO A 29 18.03 18.54 -18.14
N ALA A 30 18.33 18.67 -16.84
CA ALA A 30 18.04 19.87 -16.06
C ALA A 30 18.88 21.11 -16.47
N THR A 31 19.98 20.91 -17.17
CA THR A 31 20.88 22.01 -17.61
C THR A 31 21.07 22.06 -19.11
N LEU A 32 20.39 21.21 -19.86
CA LEU A 32 20.46 21.10 -21.31
C LEU A 32 20.13 22.44 -22.00
N SER A 33 19.16 23.18 -21.47
CA SER A 33 18.77 24.52 -21.96
C SER A 33 19.88 25.58 -21.88
N ARG A 34 20.94 25.32 -21.09
CA ARG A 34 22.11 26.20 -20.96
C ARG A 34 23.22 25.94 -21.99
N VAL A 35 22.95 25.05 -22.94
CA VAL A 35 23.89 24.67 -24.00
C VAL A 35 23.16 24.82 -25.34
N SER A 36 23.89 25.33 -26.38
CA SER A 36 23.27 25.44 -27.71
C SER A 36 22.79 24.07 -28.22
N PRO A 37 21.64 24.02 -28.97
CA PRO A 37 21.11 22.77 -29.47
C PRO A 37 22.10 21.98 -30.33
N GLU A 38 22.96 22.67 -31.07
CA GLU A 38 24.02 22.06 -31.91
C GLU A 38 25.09 21.37 -31.05
N THR A 39 25.61 22.08 -30.02
CA THR A 39 26.59 21.53 -29.11
C THR A 39 26.01 20.36 -28.31
N ALA A 40 24.77 20.48 -27.86
CA ALA A 40 24.10 19.39 -27.14
C ALA A 40 23.97 18.13 -28.00
N ARG A 41 23.54 18.25 -29.27
CA ARG A 41 23.46 17.13 -30.21
C ARG A 41 24.81 16.49 -30.45
N ARG A 42 25.87 17.29 -30.63
CA ARG A 42 27.24 16.81 -30.84
C ARG A 42 27.74 16.02 -29.64
N VAL A 43 27.60 16.53 -28.44
CA VAL A 43 28.01 15.86 -27.18
C VAL A 43 27.25 14.56 -26.97
N LEU A 44 25.90 14.55 -27.15
CA LEU A 44 25.06 13.34 -27.02
C LEU A 44 25.48 12.25 -28.00
N LYS A 45 25.75 12.61 -29.28
CA LYS A 45 26.22 11.66 -30.31
C LYS A 45 27.58 11.05 -29.95
N VAL A 46 28.51 11.85 -29.44
CA VAL A 46 29.85 11.38 -29.01
C VAL A 46 29.70 10.48 -27.77
N ALA A 47 28.92 10.87 -26.78
CA ALA A 47 28.68 10.05 -25.58
C ALA A 47 28.11 8.67 -25.95
N GLN A 48 27.12 8.65 -26.84
CA GLN A 48 26.51 7.41 -27.31
C GLN A 48 27.51 6.53 -28.07
N ARG A 49 28.32 7.10 -28.96
CA ARG A 49 29.36 6.38 -29.74
C ARG A 49 30.41 5.79 -28.81
N LEU A 50 30.84 6.50 -27.78
CA LEU A 50 31.85 6.04 -26.84
C LEU A 50 31.28 5.09 -25.77
N GLY A 51 29.97 4.86 -25.73
CA GLY A 51 29.33 4.07 -24.65
C GLY A 51 29.46 4.74 -23.29
N TYR A 52 29.53 6.08 -23.26
CA TYR A 52 29.63 6.81 -22.01
C TYR A 52 28.29 6.77 -21.23
N VAL A 53 28.35 6.27 -20.00
CA VAL A 53 27.26 6.33 -19.05
C VAL A 53 27.59 7.39 -18.00
N PRO A 54 26.73 8.40 -17.78
CA PRO A 54 26.94 9.39 -16.74
C PRO A 54 27.22 8.73 -15.39
N ASN A 55 28.28 9.19 -14.74
CA ASN A 55 28.63 8.67 -13.42
C ASN A 55 27.73 9.35 -12.36
N THR A 56 26.72 8.62 -11.90
CA THR A 56 25.78 9.08 -10.85
C THR A 56 26.49 9.39 -9.54
N LEU A 57 27.57 8.66 -9.19
CA LEU A 57 28.40 8.94 -8.01
C LEU A 57 29.08 10.31 -8.10
N ALA A 58 29.65 10.65 -9.27
CA ALA A 58 30.25 11.97 -9.47
C ALA A 58 29.22 13.12 -9.45
N ARG A 59 27.99 12.84 -9.88
CA ARG A 59 26.87 13.76 -9.75
C ARG A 59 26.47 13.89 -8.28
N GLY A 60 26.38 12.77 -7.58
CA GLY A 60 26.04 12.68 -6.15
C GLY A 60 27.00 13.47 -5.26
N LEU A 61 28.31 13.34 -5.47
CA LEU A 61 29.33 14.10 -4.73
C LEU A 61 29.18 15.61 -4.86
N ARG A 62 28.64 16.11 -5.97
CA ARG A 62 28.40 17.54 -6.20
C ARG A 62 27.10 18.05 -5.62
N THR A 63 26.09 17.19 -5.54
CA THR A 63 24.72 17.55 -5.13
C THR A 63 24.38 17.06 -3.73
N SER A 64 25.26 16.27 -3.11
CA SER A 64 24.99 15.51 -1.86
C SER A 64 23.74 14.63 -1.94
N LYS A 65 23.36 14.19 -3.16
CA LYS A 65 22.21 13.32 -3.42
C LYS A 65 22.61 12.08 -4.22
N SER A 66 22.10 10.93 -3.86
CA SER A 66 22.32 9.67 -4.57
C SER A 66 21.39 9.50 -5.77
N PHE A 67 20.26 10.20 -5.76
CA PHE A 67 19.12 10.00 -6.66
C PHE A 67 18.54 8.58 -6.56
N VAL A 68 18.60 8.01 -5.37
CA VAL A 68 18.00 6.72 -5.03
C VAL A 68 16.98 6.92 -3.91
N VAL A 69 15.81 6.37 -4.09
CA VAL A 69 14.75 6.27 -3.10
C VAL A 69 14.43 4.81 -2.87
N ALA A 70 14.20 4.41 -1.63
CA ALA A 70 13.77 3.05 -1.31
C ALA A 70 12.28 3.01 -0.98
N MET A 71 11.61 1.95 -1.43
CA MET A 71 10.25 1.61 -1.00
C MET A 71 10.27 0.28 -0.27
N LEU A 72 9.82 0.29 0.99
CA LEU A 72 9.71 -0.90 1.82
C LEU A 72 8.28 -1.43 1.77
N VAL A 73 8.13 -2.70 1.44
CA VAL A 73 6.85 -3.41 1.45
C VAL A 73 6.93 -4.63 2.36
N PRO A 74 5.83 -5.01 3.05
CA PRO A 74 5.86 -6.13 3.98
C PRO A 74 5.86 -7.50 3.28
N ASP A 75 5.40 -7.56 2.02
CA ASP A 75 5.31 -8.79 1.23
C ASP A 75 5.18 -8.41 -0.25
N ILE A 76 6.22 -8.68 -1.05
CA ILE A 76 6.26 -8.36 -2.47
C ILE A 76 5.26 -9.20 -3.29
N THR A 77 4.82 -10.34 -2.76
CA THR A 77 3.84 -11.22 -3.45
C THR A 77 2.42 -10.70 -3.33
N ASN A 78 2.16 -9.79 -2.39
CA ASN A 78 0.84 -9.20 -2.20
C ASN A 78 0.52 -8.20 -3.32
N ALA A 79 -0.49 -8.53 -4.13
CA ALA A 79 -0.94 -7.74 -5.29
C ALA A 79 -1.46 -6.32 -4.94
N LEU A 80 -1.55 -5.96 -3.67
CA LEU A 80 -1.82 -4.59 -3.21
C LEU A 80 -0.70 -3.62 -3.61
N PHE A 81 0.57 -4.03 -3.49
CA PHE A 81 1.73 -3.12 -3.60
C PHE A 81 2.13 -2.78 -5.04
N PRO A 82 2.11 -3.67 -6.04
CA PRO A 82 2.56 -3.37 -7.39
C PRO A 82 1.93 -2.10 -8.03
N PRO A 83 0.63 -1.80 -7.89
CA PRO A 83 0.06 -0.55 -8.40
C PRO A 83 0.62 0.70 -7.71
N MET A 84 0.89 0.65 -6.38
CA MET A 84 1.51 1.76 -5.64
C MET A 84 2.95 1.96 -6.10
N VAL A 85 3.74 0.88 -6.24
CA VAL A 85 5.12 0.92 -6.75
C VAL A 85 5.15 1.58 -8.12
N ARG A 86 4.26 1.21 -9.05
CA ARG A 86 4.18 1.83 -10.38
C ARG A 86 3.83 3.30 -10.33
N GLY A 87 2.94 3.70 -9.42
CA GLY A 87 2.60 5.10 -9.20
C GLY A 87 3.79 5.90 -8.69
N ALA A 88 4.50 5.39 -7.70
CA ALA A 88 5.69 6.02 -7.14
C ALA A 88 6.82 6.09 -8.18
N GLU A 89 7.11 4.98 -8.87
CA GLU A 89 8.15 4.90 -9.89
C GLU A 89 7.95 5.92 -11.02
N LYS A 90 6.73 6.09 -11.50
CA LYS A 90 6.39 7.08 -12.54
C LYS A 90 6.80 8.50 -12.16
N VAL A 91 6.55 8.90 -10.91
CA VAL A 91 6.89 10.24 -10.41
C VAL A 91 8.41 10.37 -10.16
N LEU A 92 9.00 9.38 -9.51
CA LEU A 92 10.42 9.39 -9.16
C LEU A 92 11.31 9.33 -10.39
N SER A 93 10.99 8.48 -11.36
CA SER A 93 11.72 8.36 -12.63
C SER A 93 11.69 9.68 -13.42
N ALA A 94 10.52 10.36 -13.47
CA ALA A 94 10.41 11.68 -14.10
C ALA A 94 11.27 12.75 -13.43
N ALA A 95 11.53 12.62 -12.10
CA ALA A 95 12.42 13.48 -11.33
C ALA A 95 13.90 13.02 -11.37
N GLY A 96 14.20 11.94 -12.09
CA GLY A 96 15.56 11.39 -12.24
C GLY A 96 16.03 10.56 -11.05
N TYR A 97 15.11 10.06 -10.23
CA TYR A 97 15.38 9.11 -9.15
C TYR A 97 15.17 7.67 -9.59
N THR A 98 15.95 6.78 -9.01
CA THR A 98 15.76 5.33 -9.12
C THR A 98 15.02 4.83 -7.89
N LEU A 99 13.94 4.07 -8.08
CA LEU A 99 13.23 3.40 -6.99
C LEU A 99 13.84 2.01 -6.75
N VAL A 100 14.29 1.77 -5.52
CA VAL A 100 14.69 0.44 -5.04
C VAL A 100 13.56 -0.12 -4.20
N LEU A 101 13.01 -1.26 -4.61
CA LEU A 101 11.98 -1.98 -3.85
C LEU A 101 12.66 -3.00 -2.94
N THR A 102 12.24 -3.06 -1.67
CA THR A 102 12.74 -4.03 -0.70
C THR A 102 11.59 -4.68 0.06
N ASP A 103 11.67 -5.98 0.21
CA ASP A 103 10.71 -6.82 0.94
C ASP A 103 11.23 -7.06 2.35
N THR A 104 10.38 -6.81 3.36
CA THR A 104 10.76 -6.99 4.76
C THR A 104 10.24 -8.29 5.35
N ASP A 105 9.49 -9.10 4.58
CA ASP A 105 8.80 -10.32 5.05
C ASP A 105 7.95 -10.05 6.32
N ASN A 106 7.42 -8.83 6.43
CA ASN A 106 6.68 -8.33 7.59
C ASN A 106 7.44 -8.49 8.94
N ASP A 107 8.79 -8.56 8.89
CA ASP A 107 9.68 -8.74 10.03
C ASP A 107 10.41 -7.43 10.39
N SER A 108 10.25 -6.97 11.63
CA SER A 108 10.77 -5.68 12.10
C SER A 108 12.30 -5.63 12.15
N ASP A 109 12.97 -6.76 12.43
CA ASP A 109 14.43 -6.80 12.48
C ASP A 109 15.02 -6.75 11.07
N THR A 110 14.36 -7.41 10.12
CA THR A 110 14.71 -7.34 8.70
C THR A 110 14.52 -5.91 8.19
N GLU A 111 13.40 -5.27 8.51
CA GLU A 111 13.13 -3.87 8.15
C GLU A 111 14.21 -2.93 8.67
N ARG A 112 14.56 -3.01 9.96
CA ARG A 112 15.61 -2.19 10.57
C ARG A 112 16.94 -2.38 9.85
N ARG A 113 17.39 -3.62 9.65
CA ARG A 113 18.66 -3.92 8.96
C ARG A 113 18.67 -3.35 7.54
N GLN A 114 17.57 -3.45 6.80
CA GLN A 114 17.47 -2.93 5.43
C GLN A 114 17.52 -1.40 5.41
N VAL A 115 16.81 -0.73 6.31
CA VAL A 115 16.84 0.73 6.44
C VAL A 115 18.25 1.22 6.75
N GLU A 116 18.94 0.61 7.71
CA GLU A 116 20.33 0.95 8.08
C GLU A 116 21.29 0.77 6.89
N GLN A 117 21.19 -0.35 6.18
CA GLN A 117 22.02 -0.62 4.99
C GLN A 117 21.76 0.38 3.85
N LEU A 118 20.51 0.73 3.60
CA LEU A 118 20.13 1.68 2.56
C LEU A 118 20.59 3.10 2.91
N ARG A 119 20.45 3.50 4.19
CA ARG A 119 20.99 4.78 4.70
C ARG A 119 22.51 4.84 4.54
N ALA A 120 23.22 3.78 4.93
CA ALA A 120 24.68 3.69 4.78
C ALA A 120 25.15 3.78 3.31
N ARG A 121 24.29 3.38 2.36
CA ARG A 121 24.54 3.51 0.91
C ARG A 121 24.13 4.87 0.35
N GLY A 122 23.63 5.77 1.20
CA GLY A 122 23.27 7.13 0.84
C GLY A 122 21.91 7.27 0.16
N THR A 123 20.95 6.37 0.42
CA THR A 123 19.56 6.54 -0.05
C THR A 123 18.99 7.88 0.40
N ASP A 124 18.40 8.66 -0.51
CA ASP A 124 17.96 10.03 -0.26
C ASP A 124 16.64 10.10 0.53
N GLY A 125 15.83 9.02 0.49
CA GLY A 125 14.58 8.97 1.23
C GLY A 125 13.84 7.64 1.08
N PHE A 126 12.75 7.51 1.84
CA PHE A 126 12.01 6.26 1.99
C PHE A 126 10.51 6.42 1.78
N ILE A 127 9.88 5.50 1.06
CA ILE A 127 8.44 5.26 1.04
C ILE A 127 8.20 3.98 1.83
N ILE A 128 7.42 4.04 2.92
CA ILE A 128 7.33 2.93 3.88
C ILE A 128 5.90 2.44 3.98
N ALA A 129 5.65 1.19 3.55
CA ALA A 129 4.35 0.51 3.60
C ALA A 129 4.24 -0.52 4.74
N THR A 130 5.30 -0.66 5.54
CA THR A 130 5.46 -1.68 6.57
C THR A 130 5.04 -1.21 7.96
N ALA A 131 4.72 0.08 8.13
CA ALA A 131 4.49 0.73 9.41
C ALA A 131 3.56 -0.07 10.35
N ARG A 132 3.97 -0.18 11.61
CA ARG A 132 3.18 -0.72 12.72
C ARG A 132 2.69 0.39 13.63
N TRP A 133 1.71 0.10 14.43
CA TRP A 133 1.22 1.06 15.43
C TRP A 133 2.28 1.30 16.50
N LYS A 134 2.68 2.57 16.68
CA LYS A 134 3.77 2.98 17.60
C LYS A 134 5.12 2.33 17.25
N ASP A 135 5.50 2.38 15.99
CA ASP A 135 6.73 1.78 15.46
C ASP A 135 7.99 2.52 15.92
N PRO A 136 8.88 1.91 16.72
CA PRO A 136 10.06 2.60 17.23
C PRO A 136 11.07 3.00 16.15
N LEU A 137 11.20 2.20 15.07
CA LEU A 137 12.09 2.54 13.95
C LEU A 137 11.63 3.80 13.23
N LEU A 138 10.33 3.93 13.02
CA LEU A 138 9.76 5.07 12.31
C LEU A 138 9.75 6.34 13.18
N GLU A 139 9.62 6.20 14.50
CA GLU A 139 9.84 7.33 15.42
C GLU A 139 11.31 7.78 15.38
N GLU A 140 12.28 6.86 15.34
CA GLU A 140 13.70 7.16 15.18
C GLU A 140 14.01 7.84 13.84
N ILE A 141 13.42 7.38 12.72
CA ILE A 141 13.53 8.01 11.40
C ILE A 141 13.06 9.48 11.46
N ALA A 142 11.92 9.72 12.13
CA ALA A 142 11.39 11.07 12.32
C ALA A 142 12.29 11.93 13.20
N ASP A 143 12.85 11.39 14.29
CA ASP A 143 13.77 12.11 15.19
C ASP A 143 15.05 12.56 14.48
N HIS A 144 15.57 11.75 13.56
CA HIS A 144 16.78 12.05 12.81
C HIS A 144 16.53 12.88 11.54
N GLY A 145 15.27 13.27 11.27
CA GLY A 145 14.92 14.08 10.09
C GLY A 145 15.22 13.36 8.76
N VAL A 146 15.16 12.03 8.74
CA VAL A 146 15.36 11.27 7.51
C VAL A 146 14.12 11.43 6.62
N PRO A 147 14.27 11.88 5.34
CA PRO A 147 13.13 12.00 4.45
C PRO A 147 12.37 10.68 4.30
N ALA A 148 11.14 10.65 4.76
CA ALA A 148 10.31 9.45 4.70
C ALA A 148 8.82 9.80 4.59
N VAL A 149 8.07 8.99 3.85
CA VAL A 149 6.62 9.07 3.70
C VAL A 149 6.02 7.70 3.97
N LEU A 150 5.03 7.65 4.85
CA LEU A 150 4.27 6.43 5.14
C LEU A 150 3.17 6.24 4.10
N VAL A 151 2.96 5.00 3.64
CA VAL A 151 1.87 4.66 2.73
C VAL A 151 1.06 3.48 3.26
N ASN A 152 -0.23 3.45 2.97
CA ASN A 152 -1.14 2.37 3.36
C ASN A 152 -1.31 2.21 4.88
N ARG A 153 -0.23 2.23 5.65
CA ARG A 153 -0.21 2.14 7.13
C ARG A 153 0.46 3.36 7.73
N ASN A 154 0.04 3.75 8.94
CA ASN A 154 0.65 4.82 9.73
C ASN A 154 1.00 4.34 11.14
N ILE A 155 1.73 5.15 11.89
CA ILE A 155 2.21 4.84 13.25
C ILE A 155 1.31 5.39 14.37
N GLY A 156 0.17 5.99 14.02
CA GLY A 156 -0.74 6.64 14.97
C GLY A 156 -0.31 8.03 15.41
N SER A 157 0.89 8.50 15.06
CA SER A 157 1.35 9.87 15.24
C SER A 157 1.42 10.61 13.90
N ARG A 158 1.49 11.96 13.96
CA ARG A 158 1.63 12.82 12.78
C ARG A 158 3.07 13.33 12.60
N ARG A 159 4.05 12.50 12.91
CA ARG A 159 5.45 12.89 12.82
C ARG A 159 6.03 12.73 11.41
N LEU A 160 5.48 11.80 10.63
CA LEU A 160 5.86 11.56 9.24
C LEU A 160 4.65 11.82 8.32
N PRO A 161 4.87 12.35 7.10
CA PRO A 161 3.83 12.42 6.09
C PRO A 161 3.22 11.04 5.82
N TYR A 162 1.91 11.00 5.59
CA TYR A 162 1.19 9.76 5.34
C TYR A 162 0.23 9.92 4.17
N VAL A 163 0.19 8.90 3.31
CA VAL A 163 -0.78 8.77 2.22
C VAL A 163 -1.48 7.42 2.33
N GLY A 164 -2.77 7.43 2.50
CA GLY A 164 -3.59 6.22 2.60
C GLY A 164 -4.94 6.35 1.93
N ALA A 165 -5.73 5.30 2.03
CA ALA A 165 -7.13 5.30 1.65
C ALA A 165 -8.00 5.76 2.84
N ASP A 166 -9.21 6.25 2.57
CA ASP A 166 -10.21 6.48 3.59
C ASP A 166 -10.83 5.15 4.04
N GLU A 167 -10.15 4.51 4.99
CA GLU A 167 -10.50 3.20 5.54
C GLU A 167 -11.89 3.21 6.19
N ARG A 168 -12.22 4.31 6.88
CA ARG A 168 -13.51 4.48 7.55
C ARG A 168 -14.65 4.46 6.54
N THR A 169 -14.59 5.33 5.54
CA THR A 169 -15.59 5.39 4.48
C THR A 169 -15.70 4.07 3.74
N GLY A 170 -14.57 3.38 3.49
CA GLY A 170 -14.58 2.08 2.82
C GLY A 170 -15.36 1.01 3.57
N ILE A 171 -15.14 0.88 4.88
CA ILE A 171 -15.88 -0.07 5.71
C ILE A 171 -17.35 0.36 5.86
N GLN A 172 -17.62 1.64 6.01
CA GLN A 172 -18.97 2.17 6.08
C GLN A 172 -19.78 1.79 4.83
N LEU A 173 -19.24 2.02 3.63
CA LEU A 173 -19.87 1.64 2.36
C LEU A 173 -20.17 0.13 2.28
N ALA A 174 -19.26 -0.71 2.78
CA ALA A 174 -19.47 -2.17 2.79
C ALA A 174 -20.61 -2.56 3.74
N VAL A 175 -20.68 -1.98 4.92
CA VAL A 175 -21.72 -2.26 5.92
C VAL A 175 -23.09 -1.71 5.46
N GLU A 176 -23.14 -0.49 4.95
CA GLU A 176 -24.35 0.13 4.41
C GLU A 176 -24.94 -0.70 3.27
N HIS A 177 -24.10 -1.12 2.30
CA HIS A 177 -24.53 -2.00 1.20
C HIS A 177 -25.17 -3.29 1.70
N LEU A 178 -24.54 -3.97 2.67
CA LEU A 178 -25.11 -5.17 3.25
C LEU A 178 -26.41 -4.91 4.03
N ALA A 179 -26.50 -3.78 4.74
CA ALA A 179 -27.69 -3.37 5.47
C ALA A 179 -28.86 -3.06 4.52
N GLU A 180 -28.58 -2.41 3.36
CA GLU A 180 -29.56 -2.15 2.29
C GLU A 180 -30.10 -3.45 1.67
N LEU A 181 -29.25 -4.49 1.55
CA LEU A 181 -29.67 -5.83 1.14
C LEU A 181 -30.52 -6.56 2.19
N GLY A 182 -30.61 -6.02 3.42
CA GLY A 182 -31.38 -6.59 4.51
C GLY A 182 -30.58 -7.39 5.56
N HIS A 183 -29.25 -7.45 5.43
CA HIS A 183 -28.42 -8.08 6.46
C HIS A 183 -28.45 -7.31 7.77
N ARG A 184 -28.63 -8.02 8.89
CA ARG A 184 -28.67 -7.45 10.24
C ARG A 184 -27.60 -8.06 11.16
N ARG A 185 -27.09 -9.24 10.81
CA ARG A 185 -26.08 -9.99 11.56
C ARG A 185 -24.83 -10.13 10.70
N MET A 186 -23.86 -9.26 10.96
CA MET A 186 -22.62 -9.14 10.20
C MET A 186 -21.41 -9.36 11.10
N VAL A 187 -20.35 -9.90 10.55
CA VAL A 187 -19.05 -10.09 11.22
C VAL A 187 -17.95 -9.49 10.39
N HIS A 188 -16.96 -8.88 11.05
CA HIS A 188 -15.74 -8.40 10.43
C HIS A 188 -14.57 -9.35 10.69
N LEU A 189 -14.00 -9.94 9.64
CA LEU A 189 -12.71 -10.61 9.70
C LEU A 189 -11.63 -9.55 9.51
N GLY A 190 -11.22 -8.90 10.59
CA GLY A 190 -10.30 -7.79 10.60
C GLY A 190 -8.84 -8.20 10.42
N GLY A 191 -7.99 -7.28 9.97
CA GLY A 191 -6.54 -7.47 9.93
C GLY A 191 -5.87 -7.37 11.31
N PRO A 192 -4.53 -7.52 11.37
CA PRO A 192 -3.75 -7.47 12.61
C PRO A 192 -3.95 -6.16 13.38
N SER A 193 -4.12 -6.27 14.69
CA SER A 193 -4.39 -5.13 15.58
C SER A 193 -3.18 -4.23 15.84
N ASP A 194 -1.98 -4.66 15.47
CA ASP A 194 -0.75 -3.88 15.50
C ASP A 194 -0.54 -3.01 14.25
N THR A 195 -1.48 -3.01 13.30
CA THR A 195 -1.49 -2.15 12.13
C THR A 195 -2.58 -1.09 12.23
N SER A 196 -2.34 0.11 11.69
CA SER A 196 -3.37 1.17 11.63
C SER A 196 -4.59 0.70 10.84
N THR A 197 -4.39 0.07 9.67
CA THR A 197 -5.47 -0.45 8.83
C THR A 197 -6.34 -1.49 9.55
N GLY A 198 -5.75 -2.39 10.34
CA GLY A 198 -6.53 -3.35 11.13
C GLY A 198 -7.37 -2.69 12.21
N ARG A 199 -6.79 -1.70 12.91
CA ARG A 199 -7.47 -0.93 13.96
C ARG A 199 -8.60 -0.06 13.40
N ASP A 200 -8.29 0.68 12.34
CA ASP A 200 -9.21 1.66 11.76
C ASP A 200 -10.42 0.97 11.13
N ARG A 201 -10.21 -0.13 10.37
CA ARG A 201 -11.30 -0.94 9.79
C ARG A 201 -12.16 -1.59 10.85
N ALA A 202 -11.56 -2.17 11.89
CA ALA A 202 -12.31 -2.77 13.00
C ALA A 202 -13.12 -1.73 13.79
N SER A 203 -12.56 -0.54 14.01
CA SER A 203 -13.27 0.58 14.65
C SER A 203 -14.40 1.10 13.76
N ALA A 204 -14.13 1.31 12.47
CA ALA A 204 -15.13 1.77 11.51
C ALA A 204 -16.30 0.80 11.37
N PHE A 205 -16.02 -0.52 11.39
CA PHE A 205 -17.06 -1.54 11.33
C PHE A 205 -18.03 -1.45 12.52
N ARG A 206 -17.51 -1.35 13.75
CA ARG A 206 -18.36 -1.17 14.94
C ARG A 206 -19.18 0.12 14.85
N GLN A 207 -18.54 1.23 14.48
CA GLN A 207 -19.21 2.52 14.32
C GLN A 207 -20.31 2.49 13.25
N ALA A 208 -20.09 1.80 12.14
CA ALA A 208 -21.09 1.67 11.08
C ALA A 208 -22.30 0.83 11.56
N LEU A 209 -22.07 -0.26 12.29
CA LEU A 209 -23.17 -1.03 12.90
C LEU A 209 -23.94 -0.20 13.93
N ASP A 210 -23.26 0.52 14.80
CA ASP A 210 -23.88 1.38 15.82
C ASP A 210 -24.73 2.49 15.16
N ALA A 211 -24.22 3.13 14.11
CA ALA A 211 -24.94 4.16 13.36
C ALA A 211 -26.25 3.66 12.71
N LEU A 212 -26.29 2.37 12.35
CA LEU A 212 -27.46 1.71 11.77
C LEU A 212 -28.32 0.99 12.82
N ALA A 213 -28.02 1.14 14.12
CA ALA A 213 -28.66 0.42 15.23
C ALA A 213 -28.66 -1.11 15.01
N LEU A 214 -27.60 -1.65 14.42
CA LEU A 214 -27.41 -3.08 14.23
C LEU A 214 -26.67 -3.71 15.41
N PRO A 215 -26.86 -5.01 15.68
CA PRO A 215 -26.22 -5.68 16.81
C PRO A 215 -24.69 -5.60 16.75
N THR A 216 -24.09 -5.05 17.79
CA THR A 216 -22.64 -5.06 18.05
C THR A 216 -22.37 -5.89 19.30
N GLY A 217 -21.45 -6.84 19.23
CA GLY A 217 -21.11 -7.70 20.36
C GLY A 217 -19.63 -8.10 20.33
N PRO A 218 -19.14 -8.77 21.40
CA PRO A 218 -17.75 -9.20 21.51
C PRO A 218 -17.28 -10.06 20.34
N GLY A 219 -18.20 -10.75 19.66
CA GLY A 219 -17.92 -11.60 18.50
C GLY A 219 -17.99 -10.90 17.14
N SER A 220 -18.44 -9.63 17.08
CA SER A 220 -18.65 -8.93 15.80
C SER A 220 -17.36 -8.67 15.00
N VAL A 221 -16.19 -8.73 15.65
CA VAL A 221 -14.88 -8.59 15.01
C VAL A 221 -13.99 -9.76 15.41
N GLN A 222 -13.51 -10.50 14.41
CA GLN A 222 -12.51 -11.56 14.55
C GLN A 222 -11.21 -11.07 13.96
N VAL A 223 -10.13 -11.03 14.73
CA VAL A 223 -8.82 -10.56 14.27
C VAL A 223 -8.06 -11.70 13.60
N CYS A 224 -7.62 -11.46 12.36
CA CYS A 224 -6.67 -12.31 11.64
C CYS A 224 -5.22 -11.96 12.05
N THR A 225 -4.36 -12.97 12.08
CA THR A 225 -2.94 -12.81 12.44
C THR A 225 -2.12 -12.08 11.36
N SER A 226 -2.58 -12.12 10.12
CA SER A 226 -1.98 -11.44 8.97
C SER A 226 -3.03 -11.10 7.92
N TYR A 227 -2.63 -10.31 6.92
CA TYR A 227 -3.42 -10.02 5.73
C TYR A 227 -3.21 -11.08 4.63
N SER A 228 -3.33 -12.35 4.97
CA SER A 228 -3.13 -13.48 4.05
C SER A 228 -4.38 -14.35 3.91
N GLU A 229 -4.43 -15.13 2.84
CA GLU A 229 -5.49 -16.13 2.62
C GLU A 229 -5.51 -17.18 3.73
N ALA A 230 -4.34 -17.67 4.16
CA ALA A 230 -4.23 -18.64 5.25
C ALA A 230 -4.82 -18.13 6.57
N ALA A 231 -4.58 -16.86 6.92
CA ALA A 231 -5.18 -16.23 8.10
C ALA A 231 -6.71 -16.09 7.95
N GLY A 232 -7.21 -15.82 6.75
CA GLY A 232 -8.64 -15.82 6.42
C GLY A 232 -9.28 -17.20 6.62
N VAL A 233 -8.63 -18.25 6.13
CA VAL A 233 -9.06 -19.67 6.33
C VAL A 233 -9.17 -19.98 7.82
N GLU A 234 -8.13 -19.69 8.59
CA GLU A 234 -8.11 -19.99 10.03
C GLU A 234 -9.19 -19.21 10.79
N ALA A 235 -9.32 -17.90 10.53
CA ALA A 235 -10.32 -17.07 11.18
C ALA A 235 -11.75 -17.50 10.85
N THR A 236 -12.02 -17.87 9.59
CA THR A 236 -13.35 -18.33 9.17
C THR A 236 -13.70 -19.67 9.78
N ARG A 237 -12.75 -20.62 9.85
CA ARG A 237 -12.97 -21.89 10.55
C ARG A 237 -13.29 -21.69 12.03
N ARG A 238 -12.58 -20.79 12.73
CA ARG A 238 -12.91 -20.43 14.12
C ARG A 238 -14.32 -19.85 14.22
N LEU A 239 -14.66 -18.94 13.32
CA LEU A 239 -15.95 -18.26 13.28
C LEU A 239 -17.10 -19.26 13.09
N LEU A 240 -17.02 -20.19 12.15
CA LEU A 240 -18.03 -21.21 11.94
C LEU A 240 -18.16 -22.17 13.14
N LYS A 241 -17.04 -22.54 13.77
CA LYS A 241 -17.04 -23.39 14.98
C LYS A 241 -17.68 -22.71 16.19
N SER A 242 -17.65 -21.40 16.27
CA SER A 242 -18.27 -20.65 17.40
C SER A 242 -19.79 -20.71 17.40
N GLY A 243 -20.41 -21.14 16.29
CA GLY A 243 -21.86 -21.17 16.14
C GLY A 243 -22.49 -19.77 16.09
N GLN A 244 -21.69 -18.72 15.88
CA GLN A 244 -22.20 -17.36 15.80
C GLN A 244 -23.17 -17.22 14.63
N ASP A 245 -24.36 -16.71 14.91
CA ASP A 245 -25.37 -16.44 13.92
C ASP A 245 -24.99 -15.20 13.09
N MET A 246 -24.80 -15.41 11.79
CA MET A 246 -24.41 -14.36 10.85
C MET A 246 -24.89 -14.66 9.44
N THR A 247 -25.07 -13.63 8.63
CA THR A 247 -25.49 -13.76 7.23
C THR A 247 -24.53 -13.05 6.26
N ALA A 248 -23.60 -12.27 6.81
CA ALA A 248 -22.59 -11.58 5.99
C ALA A 248 -21.26 -11.41 6.72
N ILE A 249 -20.19 -11.44 5.94
CA ILE A 249 -18.81 -11.26 6.38
C ILE A 249 -18.20 -10.06 5.64
N VAL A 250 -17.70 -9.07 6.38
CA VAL A 250 -16.86 -7.98 5.86
C VAL A 250 -15.41 -8.32 6.15
N CYS A 251 -14.61 -8.57 5.13
CA CYS A 251 -13.21 -8.98 5.29
C CYS A 251 -12.27 -7.79 5.32
N GLY A 252 -11.21 -7.90 6.11
CA GLY A 252 -10.18 -6.88 6.24
C GLY A 252 -9.40 -6.62 4.95
N ASN A 253 -9.32 -7.59 4.04
CA ASN A 253 -8.83 -7.43 2.68
C ASN A 253 -9.33 -8.57 1.79
N ASP A 254 -8.98 -8.51 0.49
CA ASP A 254 -9.40 -9.51 -0.49
C ASP A 254 -8.75 -10.89 -0.25
N LEU A 255 -7.52 -10.96 0.29
CA LEU A 255 -6.88 -12.24 0.62
C LEU A 255 -7.61 -12.94 1.77
N ILE A 256 -7.99 -12.21 2.80
CA ILE A 256 -8.84 -12.75 3.88
C ILE A 256 -10.19 -13.21 3.31
N ALA A 257 -10.77 -12.45 2.35
CA ALA A 257 -12.02 -12.85 1.69
C ALA A 257 -11.87 -14.14 0.87
N LEU A 258 -10.74 -14.33 0.18
CA LEU A 258 -10.45 -15.59 -0.53
C LEU A 258 -10.42 -16.78 0.45
N GLY A 259 -9.72 -16.62 1.57
CA GLY A 259 -9.70 -17.64 2.63
C GLY A 259 -11.09 -17.92 3.21
N ALA A 260 -11.92 -16.89 3.38
CA ALA A 260 -13.30 -17.04 3.84
C ALA A 260 -14.14 -17.81 2.82
N LEU A 261 -14.10 -17.45 1.54
CA LEU A 261 -14.82 -18.12 0.47
C LEU A 261 -14.42 -19.59 0.33
N SER A 262 -13.13 -19.92 0.46
CA SER A 262 -12.65 -21.30 0.45
C SER A 262 -13.27 -22.13 1.57
N VAL A 263 -13.27 -21.63 2.80
CA VAL A 263 -13.85 -22.34 3.95
C VAL A 263 -15.37 -22.46 3.86
N LEU A 264 -16.06 -21.44 3.36
CA LEU A 264 -17.51 -21.51 3.13
C LEU A 264 -17.85 -22.61 2.13
N ALA A 265 -17.10 -22.70 1.01
CA ALA A 265 -17.27 -23.75 0.01
C ALA A 265 -16.99 -25.14 0.59
N GLU A 266 -15.92 -25.33 1.38
CA GLU A 266 -15.62 -26.58 2.09
C GLU A 266 -16.74 -27.00 3.04
N ALA A 267 -17.40 -26.01 3.68
CA ALA A 267 -18.51 -26.24 4.62
C ALA A 267 -19.87 -26.43 3.92
N GLY A 268 -19.94 -26.34 2.59
CA GLY A 268 -21.19 -26.42 1.84
C GLY A 268 -22.09 -25.20 2.02
N ILE A 269 -21.53 -24.05 2.42
CA ILE A 269 -22.26 -22.79 2.60
C ILE A 269 -22.11 -21.98 1.31
N SER A 270 -23.21 -21.78 0.59
CA SER A 270 -23.18 -21.04 -0.68
C SER A 270 -23.00 -19.54 -0.48
N CYS A 271 -22.15 -18.94 -1.31
CA CYS A 271 -21.96 -17.50 -1.44
C CYS A 271 -22.42 -17.06 -2.84
N PRO A 272 -23.37 -16.13 -2.95
CA PRO A 272 -23.90 -15.22 -1.90
C PRO A 272 -25.14 -15.73 -1.16
N GLU A 273 -25.78 -16.84 -1.57
CA GLU A 273 -27.17 -17.21 -1.19
C GLU A 273 -27.33 -17.41 0.32
N GLN A 274 -26.37 -18.07 0.98
CA GLN A 274 -26.40 -18.33 2.41
C GLN A 274 -25.50 -17.39 3.22
N MET A 275 -24.42 -16.92 2.58
CA MET A 275 -23.43 -16.04 3.21
C MET A 275 -22.94 -14.99 2.22
N SER A 276 -23.22 -13.72 2.47
CA SER A 276 -22.62 -12.63 1.71
C SER A 276 -21.18 -12.34 2.18
N VAL A 277 -20.27 -12.05 1.24
CA VAL A 277 -18.86 -11.74 1.53
C VAL A 277 -18.45 -10.45 0.83
N VAL A 278 -17.87 -9.51 1.58
CA VAL A 278 -17.29 -8.27 1.04
C VAL A 278 -15.80 -8.24 1.36
N GLY A 279 -14.98 -8.01 0.32
CA GLY A 279 -13.54 -7.81 0.43
C GLY A 279 -13.12 -6.34 0.58
N PHE A 280 -11.82 -6.10 0.53
CA PHE A 280 -11.23 -4.76 0.61
C PHE A 280 -9.92 -4.76 -0.17
N ASN A 281 -9.66 -3.76 -1.03
CA ASN A 281 -8.52 -3.43 -1.89
C ASN A 281 -8.85 -3.49 -3.39
N ASN A 282 -9.76 -4.35 -3.83
CA ASN A 282 -10.08 -4.62 -5.25
C ASN A 282 -8.83 -5.07 -6.03
N MET A 283 -8.20 -6.15 -5.55
CA MET A 283 -7.05 -6.77 -6.24
C MET A 283 -7.47 -7.28 -7.64
N ALA A 284 -6.53 -7.26 -8.59
CA ALA A 284 -6.84 -7.49 -10.02
C ALA A 284 -7.51 -8.84 -10.33
N MET A 285 -7.35 -9.87 -9.46
CA MET A 285 -7.91 -11.20 -9.71
C MET A 285 -9.33 -11.40 -9.19
N VAL A 286 -9.80 -10.57 -8.24
CA VAL A 286 -11.06 -10.82 -7.53
C VAL A 286 -12.31 -10.63 -8.40
N GLU A 287 -12.20 -9.89 -9.50
CA GLU A 287 -13.27 -9.75 -10.49
C GLU A 287 -13.46 -11.00 -11.36
N ARG A 288 -12.48 -11.91 -11.38
CA ARG A 288 -12.51 -13.17 -12.18
C ARG A 288 -12.90 -14.38 -11.35
N LEU A 289 -13.19 -14.21 -10.08
CA LEU A 289 -13.71 -15.29 -9.23
C LEU A 289 -15.11 -15.69 -9.68
N THR A 290 -15.58 -16.84 -9.22
CA THR A 290 -16.94 -17.32 -9.44
C THR A 290 -17.55 -17.71 -8.09
N PRO A 291 -18.44 -16.86 -7.54
CA PRO A 291 -18.85 -15.51 -8.02
C PRO A 291 -17.76 -14.44 -7.89
N PRO A 292 -17.81 -13.34 -8.71
CA PRO A 292 -16.87 -12.24 -8.60
C PRO A 292 -17.04 -11.50 -7.26
N LEU A 293 -15.92 -11.14 -6.60
CA LEU A 293 -15.92 -10.57 -5.25
C LEU A 293 -16.39 -9.10 -5.25
N THR A 294 -17.43 -8.80 -4.47
CA THR A 294 -17.78 -7.43 -4.04
C THR A 294 -16.68 -6.94 -3.08
N THR A 295 -16.10 -5.78 -3.36
CA THR A 295 -14.93 -5.29 -2.60
C THR A 295 -14.80 -3.77 -2.65
N VAL A 296 -14.15 -3.19 -1.65
CA VAL A 296 -13.81 -1.76 -1.64
C VAL A 296 -12.58 -1.51 -2.52
N ARG A 297 -12.73 -0.62 -3.50
CA ARG A 297 -11.65 -0.22 -4.43
C ARG A 297 -10.84 0.93 -3.84
N LEU A 298 -9.55 0.73 -3.74
CA LEU A 298 -8.56 1.72 -3.31
C LEU A 298 -7.86 2.35 -4.53
N PRO A 299 -7.55 3.65 -4.49
CA PRO A 299 -6.82 4.34 -5.56
C PRO A 299 -5.30 4.12 -5.45
N LEU A 300 -4.86 2.86 -5.47
CA LEU A 300 -3.50 2.43 -5.15
C LEU A 300 -2.40 3.15 -5.96
N HIS A 301 -2.63 3.32 -7.27
CA HIS A 301 -1.69 4.02 -8.15
C HIS A 301 -1.54 5.50 -7.72
N GLN A 302 -2.66 6.17 -7.39
CA GLN A 302 -2.64 7.56 -6.95
C GLN A 302 -1.97 7.71 -5.57
N ILE A 303 -2.15 6.73 -4.67
CA ILE A 303 -1.43 6.67 -3.39
C ILE A 303 0.08 6.65 -3.65
N GLY A 304 0.57 5.81 -4.58
CA GLY A 304 1.98 5.78 -4.96
C GLY A 304 2.47 7.09 -5.58
N GLU A 305 1.71 7.69 -6.49
CA GLU A 305 2.09 8.98 -7.10
C GLU A 305 2.21 10.10 -6.04
N LEU A 306 1.21 10.20 -5.16
CA LEU A 306 1.19 11.25 -4.14
C LEU A 306 2.31 11.07 -3.11
N SER A 307 2.58 9.84 -2.68
CA SER A 307 3.68 9.55 -1.74
C SER A 307 5.03 9.93 -2.31
N ALA A 308 5.28 9.65 -3.60
CA ALA A 308 6.51 10.05 -4.26
C ALA A 308 6.65 11.58 -4.38
N ARG A 309 5.56 12.31 -4.67
CA ARG A 309 5.58 13.79 -4.70
C ARG A 309 5.89 14.38 -3.33
N LEU A 310 5.27 13.85 -2.28
CA LEU A 310 5.54 14.30 -0.91
C LEU A 310 6.98 13.98 -0.52
N LEU A 311 7.49 12.79 -0.84
CA LEU A 311 8.88 12.44 -0.53
C LEU A 311 9.87 13.34 -1.26
N LEU A 312 9.65 13.69 -2.52
CA LEU A 312 10.50 14.62 -3.25
C LEU A 312 10.51 16.01 -2.60
N ALA A 313 9.37 16.49 -2.10
CA ALA A 313 9.29 17.74 -1.35
C ALA A 313 10.08 17.68 -0.04
N GLU A 314 10.00 16.56 0.71
CA GLU A 314 10.81 16.33 1.92
C GLU A 314 12.32 16.33 1.59
N ILE A 315 12.75 15.65 0.53
CA ILE A 315 14.16 15.60 0.08
C ILE A 315 14.68 17.00 -0.36
N GLU A 316 13.80 17.86 -0.86
CA GLU A 316 14.15 19.23 -1.29
C GLU A 316 14.16 20.24 -0.13
N GLY A 317 13.89 19.79 1.09
CA GLY A 317 13.88 20.63 2.29
C GLY A 317 12.59 21.42 2.44
N GLY A 318 11.46 20.84 2.07
CA GLY A 318 10.12 21.37 2.29
C GLY A 318 9.89 21.74 3.76
N PRO A 319 8.82 22.44 4.10
CA PRO A 319 8.62 23.02 5.42
C PRO A 319 8.60 21.94 6.52
N GLN A 320 9.73 21.78 7.21
CA GLN A 320 9.94 20.82 8.30
C GLN A 320 9.07 21.08 9.55
N ASN A 321 8.21 22.11 9.55
CA ASN A 321 7.52 22.61 10.74
C ASN A 321 5.99 22.72 10.65
N ALA A 322 5.35 22.35 9.55
CA ALA A 322 3.91 22.17 9.53
C ALA A 322 3.66 20.69 9.81
N GLY A 323 2.94 20.33 10.87
CA GLY A 323 2.66 18.91 11.22
C GLY A 323 2.43 18.06 9.98
N ALA A 324 3.04 16.88 9.96
CA ALA A 324 3.19 16.07 8.76
C ALA A 324 1.86 15.88 7.99
N VAL A 325 1.90 16.09 6.68
CA VAL A 325 0.73 16.01 5.79
C VAL A 325 0.09 14.62 5.91
N GLN A 326 -1.20 14.59 6.21
CA GLN A 326 -2.00 13.36 6.24
C GLN A 326 -3.00 13.40 5.09
N SER A 327 -2.78 12.59 4.06
CA SER A 327 -3.63 12.55 2.88
C SER A 327 -4.41 11.24 2.83
N LEU A 328 -5.75 11.34 2.90
CA LEU A 328 -6.66 10.22 2.71
C LEU A 328 -7.34 10.34 1.35
N LEU A 329 -7.20 9.33 0.52
CA LEU A 329 -7.80 9.28 -0.81
C LEU A 329 -9.15 8.56 -0.74
N ALA A 330 -10.12 9.10 -1.48
CA ALA A 330 -11.46 8.54 -1.56
C ALA A 330 -11.47 7.12 -2.13
N VAL A 331 -12.36 6.29 -1.61
CA VAL A 331 -12.57 4.90 -1.99
C VAL A 331 -13.96 4.70 -2.58
N GLN A 332 -14.20 3.56 -3.21
CA GLN A 332 -15.49 3.20 -3.81
C GLN A 332 -15.81 1.74 -3.55
N LEU A 333 -17.07 1.40 -3.36
CA LEU A 333 -17.50 0.00 -3.34
C LEU A 333 -17.72 -0.50 -4.78
N ALA A 334 -17.07 -1.61 -5.12
CA ALA A 334 -17.29 -2.35 -6.36
C ALA A 334 -18.22 -3.53 -6.08
N VAL A 335 -19.53 -3.33 -6.26
CA VAL A 335 -20.55 -4.36 -6.07
C VAL A 335 -20.45 -5.37 -7.21
N ARG A 336 -20.41 -6.67 -6.85
CA ARG A 336 -20.33 -7.79 -7.79
C ARG A 336 -21.22 -8.95 -7.33
N GLY A 337 -20.74 -10.21 -7.42
CA GLY A 337 -21.54 -11.41 -7.26
C GLY A 337 -21.54 -12.06 -5.87
N THR A 338 -20.71 -11.62 -4.91
CA THR A 338 -20.61 -12.26 -3.59
C THR A 338 -21.54 -11.67 -2.54
N THR A 339 -22.51 -10.84 -2.93
CA THR A 339 -23.50 -10.25 -2.03
C THR A 339 -24.90 -10.37 -2.61
N ALA A 340 -25.87 -10.80 -1.79
CA ALA A 340 -27.30 -10.91 -2.11
C ALA A 340 -28.13 -10.69 -0.83
N PRO A 341 -29.45 -10.50 -0.91
CA PRO A 341 -30.31 -10.49 0.27
C PRO A 341 -30.15 -11.75 1.12
N PRO A 342 -30.23 -11.65 2.46
CA PRO A 342 -30.10 -12.80 3.33
C PRO A 342 -31.18 -13.85 3.07
N PHE A 343 -30.79 -15.12 3.13
CA PHE A 343 -31.73 -16.23 2.95
C PHE A 343 -32.84 -16.20 4.02
N ALA A 344 -34.09 -16.22 3.60
CA ALA A 344 -35.28 -16.09 4.47
C ALA A 344 -35.44 -17.25 5.49
N GLY A 345 -34.63 -18.32 5.40
CA GLY A 345 -34.68 -19.49 6.27
C GLY A 345 -33.80 -19.46 7.52
N SER A 346 -33.05 -18.39 7.78
CA SER A 346 -32.09 -18.29 8.90
C SER A 346 -32.69 -17.79 10.23
N GLY A 347 -34.02 -17.62 10.31
CA GLY A 347 -34.73 -17.39 11.56
C GLY A 347 -35.06 -18.73 12.22
N ARG A 348 -34.32 -19.20 13.22
CA ARG A 348 -34.82 -20.21 14.15
C ARG A 348 -36.09 -19.64 14.77
N SER A 349 -37.26 -20.21 14.41
CA SER A 349 -38.54 -19.99 15.08
C SER A 349 -38.30 -20.25 16.56
N GLN A 350 -38.37 -19.19 17.39
CA GLN A 350 -38.71 -19.36 18.77
C GLN A 350 -40.19 -19.81 18.77
N GLU A 351 -40.43 -21.10 18.81
CA GLU A 351 -41.75 -21.61 19.24
C GLU A 351 -42.01 -21.09 20.66
N PRO A 352 -43.13 -20.41 20.88
CA PRO A 352 -43.52 -20.10 22.23
C PRO A 352 -43.79 -21.42 22.93
N ALA A 353 -43.14 -21.64 24.10
CA ALA A 353 -43.47 -22.74 24.99
C ALA A 353 -44.97 -22.69 25.27
N ALA A 354 -45.71 -23.66 24.79
CA ALA A 354 -47.10 -23.86 25.13
C ALA A 354 -47.18 -24.18 26.63
N ASP A 355 -47.84 -23.27 27.36
CA ASP A 355 -48.35 -23.51 28.69
C ASP A 355 -49.19 -24.81 28.65
N ALA A 356 -48.70 -25.83 29.33
CA ALA A 356 -49.52 -26.98 29.69
C ALA A 356 -49.93 -26.84 31.14
N SER A 357 -51.22 -26.63 31.32
CA SER A 357 -51.99 -26.61 32.56
C SER A 357 -51.82 -27.88 33.37
#